data_64a0a0a26c2c29f93d34f32e40f92116
#
_entry.id   64a0a0a26c2c29f93d34f32e40f92116
#
_cell.length_a   1.000
_cell.length_b   1.000
_cell.length_c   1.000
_cell.angle_alpha   90.00
_cell.angle_beta   90.00
_cell.angle_gamma   90.00
#
_symmetry.space_group_name_H-M   'P 1'
#
loop_
_entity.id
_entity.type
_entity.pdbx_description
1 polymer ?
#
loop_
_entity_poly.entity_id
_entity_poly.type
_entity_poly.pdbx_seq_one_letter_code
_entity_poly.pdbx_strand_id
1 'polypeptide(L)'
;MSGFAELLHDAGFTVKGSDANRSKITEHLQSLGVEVLYGQKSNNITSDIDFVVYTAAIHPDNPEFRAAKEMGLPMMERAEMVGQVMKNYTNAIGVSGTHGKTTTTSMLTHIFLAAKKDPTISVGGILDAIHGNIRVGHSENFITEACEYTNSFLKFHPTAGIILNIDADHLDFFKDLDDIRHSFHRFAKLLPKDGVLIINSDIEKLDAITNDLDCRIITFGLENPADYEAKDITFGEDGCGSFELVRFGKETGIRVRLSVIGRHNAANALSAIATAEYYDIPMETIQEGLLAFHGTERRFEQKGSFHGVTVVDDYAHHPTEIKATLQAAAKFPHKRLWCVFQPHTYSRTRALLHEFAEALSLADNVVLADIYAAREADPGDISSKTLQEEMKKLGKDAYYFPDFEQIKKFLLENCIDGDLLITMGAGNIVTIGEDLVKE
;
A
#
# COMPACT_ATOMS: atom_id res chain seq x y z
N MET A 1 4.16 13.42 -4.79
CA MET A 1 4.28 14.91 -4.80
C MET A 1 3.15 15.54 -5.57
N SER A 2 2.80 15.04 -6.75
CA SER A 2 1.75 15.59 -7.62
C SER A 2 0.44 15.91 -6.89
N GLY A 3 -0.09 14.97 -6.14
CA GLY A 3 -1.33 15.20 -5.43
C GLY A 3 -1.28 16.32 -4.38
N PHE A 4 -0.13 16.53 -3.72
CA PHE A 4 0.02 17.68 -2.83
C PHE A 4 0.18 19.00 -3.59
N ALA A 5 0.76 18.97 -4.79
CA ALA A 5 0.78 20.13 -5.67
C ALA A 5 -0.66 20.53 -6.06
N GLU A 6 -1.50 19.56 -6.38
CA GLU A 6 -2.93 19.79 -6.67
C GLU A 6 -3.67 20.35 -5.47
N LEU A 7 -3.53 19.74 -4.29
CA LEU A 7 -4.16 20.19 -3.05
C LEU A 7 -3.77 21.63 -2.68
N LEU A 8 -2.48 21.98 -2.78
CA LEU A 8 -2.01 23.32 -2.50
C LEU A 8 -2.50 24.33 -3.54
N HIS A 9 -2.57 23.91 -4.82
CA HIS A 9 -3.10 24.75 -5.88
C HIS A 9 -4.58 25.03 -5.67
N ASP A 10 -5.38 24.02 -5.32
CA ASP A 10 -6.81 24.16 -4.97
C ASP A 10 -7.00 25.10 -3.75
N ALA A 11 -6.10 25.02 -2.78
CA ALA A 11 -6.08 25.92 -1.61
C ALA A 11 -5.64 27.37 -1.93
N GLY A 12 -5.36 27.69 -3.21
CA GLY A 12 -5.02 29.03 -3.68
C GLY A 12 -3.54 29.39 -3.63
N PHE A 13 -2.65 28.42 -3.39
CA PHE A 13 -1.20 28.65 -3.51
C PHE A 13 -0.75 28.65 -4.97
N THR A 14 0.21 29.52 -5.30
CA THR A 14 0.94 29.42 -6.56
C THR A 14 1.94 28.29 -6.46
N VAL A 15 1.72 27.20 -7.20
CA VAL A 15 2.52 25.98 -7.12
C VAL A 15 3.38 25.84 -8.38
N LYS A 16 4.67 25.55 -8.17
CA LYS A 16 5.66 25.23 -9.19
C LYS A 16 6.39 23.95 -8.79
N GLY A 17 6.65 23.08 -9.73
CA GLY A 17 7.31 21.81 -9.44
C GLY A 17 8.32 21.40 -10.51
N SER A 18 9.16 20.43 -10.19
CA SER A 18 10.07 19.80 -11.15
C SER A 18 9.93 18.29 -11.15
N ASP A 19 10.11 17.67 -12.30
CA ASP A 19 10.19 16.24 -12.48
C ASP A 19 11.30 15.88 -13.47
N ALA A 20 11.88 14.69 -13.34
CA ALA A 20 12.88 14.20 -14.29
C ALA A 20 12.28 13.92 -15.66
N ASN A 21 11.03 13.42 -15.68
CA ASN A 21 10.37 12.91 -16.87
C ASN A 21 8.97 13.50 -17.08
N ARG A 22 8.58 13.63 -18.34
CA ARG A 22 7.21 13.92 -18.71
C ARG A 22 6.32 12.67 -18.52
N SER A 23 5.14 12.87 -17.92
CA SER A 23 4.19 11.78 -17.65
C SER A 23 2.75 12.31 -17.69
N LYS A 24 1.76 11.41 -17.77
CA LYS A 24 0.35 11.79 -17.66
C LYS A 24 0.04 12.60 -16.39
N ILE A 25 0.74 12.29 -15.29
CA ILE A 25 0.57 12.98 -14.01
C ILE A 25 1.07 14.43 -14.11
N THR A 26 2.24 14.65 -14.71
CA THR A 26 2.79 16.02 -14.89
C THR A 26 1.97 16.82 -15.89
N GLU A 27 1.42 16.19 -16.93
CA GLU A 27 0.50 16.81 -17.89
C GLU A 27 -0.83 17.21 -17.23
N HIS A 28 -1.35 16.36 -16.35
CA HIS A 28 -2.54 16.67 -15.54
C HIS A 28 -2.30 17.93 -14.67
N LEU A 29 -1.20 18.00 -13.93
CA LEU A 29 -0.85 19.19 -13.14
C LEU A 29 -0.76 20.46 -13.99
N GLN A 30 -0.15 20.37 -15.17
CA GLN A 30 -0.08 21.51 -16.10
C GLN A 30 -1.47 21.94 -16.59
N SER A 31 -2.40 20.99 -16.80
CA SER A 31 -3.78 21.29 -17.19
C SER A 31 -4.57 22.03 -16.09
N LEU A 32 -4.17 21.86 -14.82
CA LEU A 32 -4.72 22.57 -13.66
C LEU A 32 -4.06 23.97 -13.48
N GLY A 33 -3.03 24.31 -14.23
CA GLY A 33 -2.33 25.60 -14.11
C GLY A 33 -1.07 25.56 -13.25
N VAL A 34 -0.64 24.38 -12.78
CA VAL A 34 0.63 24.21 -12.05
C VAL A 34 1.80 24.25 -13.04
N GLU A 35 2.80 25.09 -12.78
CA GLU A 35 4.02 25.14 -13.59
C GLU A 35 4.88 23.90 -13.29
N VAL A 36 5.17 23.08 -14.32
CA VAL A 36 6.04 21.90 -14.19
C VAL A 36 7.27 22.05 -15.09
N LEU A 37 8.44 22.06 -14.46
CA LEU A 37 9.74 22.12 -15.11
C LEU A 37 10.34 20.72 -15.27
N TYR A 38 10.97 20.46 -16.42
CA TYR A 38 11.59 19.15 -16.67
C TYR A 38 13.10 19.20 -16.50
N GLY A 39 13.60 18.27 -15.70
CA GLY A 39 14.98 18.22 -15.25
C GLY A 39 15.22 19.12 -14.03
N GLN A 40 15.97 18.57 -13.08
CA GLN A 40 16.30 19.23 -11.82
C GLN A 40 17.53 20.10 -11.99
N LYS A 41 17.38 21.42 -11.88
CA LYS A 41 18.42 22.43 -12.11
C LYS A 41 18.35 23.51 -11.03
N SER A 42 19.51 24.04 -10.63
CA SER A 42 19.58 25.09 -9.60
C SER A 42 18.79 26.33 -9.96
N ASN A 43 18.68 26.67 -11.25
CA ASN A 43 17.93 27.84 -11.72
C ASN A 43 16.40 27.66 -11.71
N ASN A 44 15.90 26.48 -11.40
CA ASN A 44 14.49 26.27 -11.14
C ASN A 44 14.06 26.88 -9.78
N ILE A 45 15.02 27.08 -8.88
CA ILE A 45 14.81 27.73 -7.58
C ILE A 45 15.08 29.22 -7.74
N THR A 46 14.04 30.01 -7.51
CA THR A 46 14.03 31.47 -7.72
C THR A 46 13.62 32.19 -6.44
N SER A 47 13.89 33.48 -6.35
CA SER A 47 13.69 34.29 -5.13
C SER A 47 12.22 34.60 -4.80
N ASP A 48 11.30 34.27 -5.68
CA ASP A 48 9.85 34.35 -5.49
C ASP A 48 9.23 33.12 -4.79
N ILE A 49 10.04 32.13 -4.48
CA ILE A 49 9.60 30.93 -3.77
C ILE A 49 9.60 31.20 -2.26
N ASP A 50 8.42 31.01 -1.62
CA ASP A 50 8.28 31.18 -0.17
C ASP A 50 8.76 29.95 0.61
N PHE A 51 8.52 28.71 0.10
CA PHE A 51 9.02 27.47 0.70
C PHE A 51 9.12 26.34 -0.32
N VAL A 52 9.93 25.35 0.01
CA VAL A 52 10.20 24.16 -0.84
C VAL A 52 9.73 22.89 -0.14
N VAL A 53 8.95 22.07 -0.85
CA VAL A 53 8.58 20.72 -0.38
C VAL A 53 9.30 19.68 -1.20
N TYR A 54 9.98 18.75 -0.53
CA TYR A 54 10.76 17.69 -1.18
C TYR A 54 10.40 16.30 -0.64
N THR A 55 10.73 15.26 -1.39
CA THR A 55 10.55 13.87 -0.94
C THR A 55 11.83 13.32 -0.31
N ALA A 56 11.71 12.30 0.54
CA ALA A 56 12.86 11.57 1.09
C ALA A 56 13.76 10.92 0.01
N ALA A 57 13.30 10.84 -1.25
CA ALA A 57 14.08 10.34 -2.37
C ALA A 57 15.07 11.39 -2.94
N ILE A 58 14.95 12.65 -2.55
CA ILE A 58 15.86 13.72 -2.98
C ILE A 58 17.11 13.69 -2.10
N HIS A 59 18.26 13.48 -2.72
CA HIS A 59 19.55 13.48 -2.04
C HIS A 59 20.10 14.90 -1.84
N PRO A 60 20.96 15.14 -0.82
CA PRO A 60 21.54 16.45 -0.54
C PRO A 60 22.40 17.05 -1.64
N ASP A 61 22.86 16.25 -2.61
CA ASP A 61 23.63 16.68 -3.78
C ASP A 61 22.75 17.14 -4.96
N ASN A 62 21.42 16.99 -4.85
CA ASN A 62 20.49 17.48 -5.86
C ASN A 62 20.64 18.98 -6.08
N PRO A 63 20.73 19.47 -7.35
CA PRO A 63 20.96 20.87 -7.64
C PRO A 63 19.90 21.83 -7.07
N GLU A 64 18.62 21.44 -7.09
CA GLU A 64 17.53 22.25 -6.56
C GLU A 64 17.56 22.26 -5.04
N PHE A 65 17.81 21.12 -4.40
CA PHE A 65 17.94 21.03 -2.95
C PHE A 65 19.06 21.92 -2.43
N ARG A 66 20.23 21.92 -3.10
CA ARG A 66 21.35 22.80 -2.74
C ARG A 66 21.03 24.26 -2.96
N ALA A 67 20.44 24.61 -4.10
CA ALA A 67 20.06 25.98 -4.39
C ALA A 67 19.07 26.54 -3.37
N ALA A 68 18.04 25.77 -3.00
CA ALA A 68 17.08 26.17 -1.98
C ALA A 68 17.76 26.40 -0.62
N LYS A 69 18.67 25.52 -0.23
CA LYS A 69 19.44 25.63 1.02
C LYS A 69 20.39 26.84 1.00
N GLU A 70 21.10 27.08 -0.10
CA GLU A 70 22.00 28.22 -0.27
C GLU A 70 21.26 29.56 -0.25
N MET A 71 20.03 29.60 -0.80
CA MET A 71 19.15 30.77 -0.74
C MET A 71 18.47 30.95 0.63
N GLY A 72 18.63 30.01 1.56
CA GLY A 72 18.01 30.06 2.90
C GLY A 72 16.49 29.94 2.87
N LEU A 73 15.91 29.31 1.84
CA LEU A 73 14.47 29.10 1.74
C LEU A 73 14.02 28.12 2.82
N PRO A 74 12.85 28.32 3.43
CA PRO A 74 12.23 27.29 4.27
C PRO A 74 12.02 26.00 3.45
N MET A 75 12.45 24.86 4.01
CA MET A 75 12.36 23.57 3.35
C MET A 75 11.61 22.59 4.25
N MET A 76 10.71 21.82 3.64
CA MET A 76 9.87 20.87 4.36
C MET A 76 9.84 19.52 3.64
N GLU A 77 10.00 18.44 4.36
CA GLU A 77 9.80 17.11 3.79
C GLU A 77 8.31 16.85 3.56
N ARG A 78 7.99 16.03 2.54
CA ARG A 78 6.60 15.66 2.20
C ARG A 78 5.80 15.20 3.42
N ALA A 79 6.38 14.37 4.29
CA ALA A 79 5.69 13.87 5.48
C ALA A 79 5.32 15.00 6.46
N GLU A 80 6.20 15.98 6.63
CA GLU A 80 5.92 17.18 7.44
C GLU A 80 4.79 18.00 6.85
N MET A 81 4.81 18.18 5.51
CA MET A 81 3.73 18.89 4.81
C MET A 81 2.39 18.20 4.98
N VAL A 82 2.32 16.86 4.86
CA VAL A 82 1.10 16.08 5.15
C VAL A 82 0.62 16.37 6.57
N GLY A 83 1.51 16.32 7.55
CA GLY A 83 1.18 16.63 8.95
C GLY A 83 0.63 18.05 9.12
N GLN A 84 1.18 19.06 8.43
CA GLN A 84 0.63 20.42 8.50
C GLN A 84 -0.75 20.51 7.85
N VAL A 85 -0.97 19.84 6.73
CA VAL A 85 -2.28 19.77 6.07
C VAL A 85 -3.31 19.12 6.98
N MET A 86 -2.97 18.03 7.66
CA MET A 86 -3.87 17.31 8.59
C MET A 86 -4.46 18.22 9.68
N LYS A 87 -3.71 19.22 10.13
CA LYS A 87 -4.18 20.15 11.17
C LYS A 87 -5.40 21.00 10.77
N ASN A 88 -5.70 21.08 9.48
CA ASN A 88 -6.87 21.81 8.97
C ASN A 88 -8.15 20.97 8.99
N TYR A 89 -8.06 19.69 9.37
CA TYR A 89 -9.17 18.74 9.35
C TYR A 89 -9.50 18.24 10.75
N THR A 90 -10.77 18.29 11.13
CA THR A 90 -11.26 17.77 12.42
C THR A 90 -11.13 16.24 12.47
N ASN A 91 -11.39 15.58 11.35
CA ASN A 91 -11.37 14.13 11.19
C ASN A 91 -10.16 13.72 10.33
N ALA A 92 -8.96 13.78 10.90
CA ALA A 92 -7.73 13.39 10.23
C ALA A 92 -7.41 11.93 10.52
N ILE A 93 -7.67 11.04 9.53
CA ILE A 93 -7.54 9.59 9.66
C ILE A 93 -6.21 9.15 9.04
N GLY A 94 -5.33 8.59 9.88
CA GLY A 94 -4.05 8.00 9.45
C GLY A 94 -4.12 6.48 9.43
N VAL A 95 -4.00 5.85 8.26
CA VAL A 95 -4.01 4.38 8.09
C VAL A 95 -2.58 3.87 8.08
N SER A 96 -2.17 3.17 9.12
CA SER A 96 -0.83 2.61 9.26
C SER A 96 -0.84 1.08 9.41
N GLY A 97 0.33 0.50 9.32
CA GLY A 97 0.57 -0.95 9.38
C GLY A 97 1.62 -1.34 8.36
N THR A 98 2.30 -2.45 8.56
CA THR A 98 3.29 -2.93 7.60
C THR A 98 2.60 -3.23 6.26
N HIS A 99 1.45 -3.90 6.28
CA HIS A 99 0.69 -4.31 5.11
C HIS A 99 -0.75 -3.80 5.15
N GLY A 100 -1.40 -3.69 3.97
CA GLY A 100 -2.83 -3.38 3.83
C GLY A 100 -3.20 -1.89 3.87
N LYS A 101 -2.25 -0.96 4.06
CA LYS A 101 -2.51 0.50 4.12
C LYS A 101 -3.32 1.00 2.94
N THR A 102 -2.85 0.77 1.72
CA THR A 102 -3.51 1.21 0.47
C THR A 102 -4.92 0.64 0.34
N THR A 103 -5.08 -0.65 0.59
CA THR A 103 -6.38 -1.34 0.52
C THR A 103 -7.38 -0.76 1.52
N THR A 104 -6.98 -0.59 2.79
CA THR A 104 -7.85 -0.04 3.83
C THR A 104 -8.19 1.42 3.58
N THR A 105 -7.22 2.25 3.16
CA THR A 105 -7.46 3.63 2.76
C THR A 105 -8.46 3.71 1.61
N SER A 106 -8.36 2.79 0.65
CA SER A 106 -9.30 2.71 -0.49
C SER A 106 -10.69 2.25 -0.06
N MET A 107 -10.81 1.26 0.84
CA MET A 107 -12.11 0.87 1.42
C MET A 107 -12.77 2.05 2.15
N LEU A 108 -12.02 2.76 2.99
CA LEU A 108 -12.51 3.98 3.66
C LEU A 108 -12.92 5.06 2.66
N THR A 109 -12.14 5.25 1.59
CA THR A 109 -12.49 6.17 0.51
C THR A 109 -13.86 5.86 -0.05
N HIS A 110 -14.12 4.62 -0.47
CA HIS A 110 -15.40 4.20 -1.01
C HIS A 110 -16.56 4.38 -0.01
N ILE A 111 -16.34 4.03 1.26
CA ILE A 111 -17.34 4.19 2.32
C ILE A 111 -17.68 5.68 2.53
N PHE A 112 -16.67 6.55 2.65
CA PHE A 112 -16.89 7.98 2.89
C PHE A 112 -17.52 8.68 1.67
N LEU A 113 -17.18 8.24 0.45
CA LEU A 113 -17.85 8.74 -0.77
C LEU A 113 -19.32 8.28 -0.84
N ALA A 114 -19.62 7.01 -0.55
CA ALA A 114 -21.00 6.50 -0.46
C ALA A 114 -21.80 7.27 0.59
N ALA A 115 -21.18 7.58 1.73
CA ALA A 115 -21.76 8.41 2.79
C ALA A 115 -21.87 9.91 2.44
N LYS A 116 -21.41 10.34 1.26
CA LYS A 116 -21.37 11.74 0.81
C LYS A 116 -20.65 12.67 1.79
N LYS A 117 -19.62 12.16 2.45
CA LYS A 117 -18.82 12.89 3.44
C LYS A 117 -17.76 13.80 2.80
N ASP A 118 -17.64 13.83 1.48
CA ASP A 118 -16.72 14.66 0.68
C ASP A 118 -15.28 14.76 1.23
N PRO A 119 -14.57 13.61 1.46
CA PRO A 119 -13.27 13.62 2.09
C PRO A 119 -12.16 14.12 1.14
N THR A 120 -11.13 14.75 1.72
CA THR A 120 -9.80 14.83 1.09
C THR A 120 -9.07 13.52 1.32
N ILE A 121 -8.49 12.97 0.27
CA ILE A 121 -7.91 11.62 0.26
C ILE A 121 -6.50 11.66 -0.29
N SER A 122 -5.56 10.94 0.36
CA SER A 122 -4.22 10.66 -0.15
C SER A 122 -3.93 9.18 0.02
N VAL A 123 -3.94 8.44 -1.08
CA VAL A 123 -3.70 6.99 -1.14
C VAL A 123 -2.41 6.69 -1.89
N GLY A 124 -1.75 5.57 -1.57
CA GLY A 124 -0.45 5.20 -2.16
C GLY A 124 -0.54 4.62 -3.58
N GLY A 125 -1.70 4.09 -3.96
CA GLY A 125 -1.98 3.55 -5.29
C GLY A 125 -2.97 4.38 -6.09
N ILE A 126 -3.16 4.07 -7.36
CA ILE A 126 -4.21 4.68 -8.18
C ILE A 126 -5.54 4.01 -7.83
N LEU A 127 -6.56 4.81 -7.58
CA LEU A 127 -7.92 4.39 -7.24
C LEU A 127 -8.91 5.00 -8.23
N ASP A 128 -9.63 4.16 -8.95
CA ASP A 128 -10.57 4.59 -10.00
C ASP A 128 -11.66 5.53 -9.47
N ALA A 129 -12.15 5.29 -8.27
CA ALA A 129 -13.20 6.11 -7.64
C ALA A 129 -12.83 7.60 -7.49
N ILE A 130 -11.54 7.92 -7.53
CA ILE A 130 -11.02 9.30 -7.43
C ILE A 130 -10.14 9.68 -8.63
N HIS A 131 -10.08 8.82 -9.67
CA HIS A 131 -9.30 9.01 -10.89
C HIS A 131 -7.81 9.31 -10.65
N GLY A 132 -7.24 8.76 -9.57
CA GLY A 132 -5.85 9.03 -9.20
C GLY A 132 -5.51 8.53 -7.80
N ASN A 133 -4.51 9.14 -7.21
CA ASN A 133 -4.04 8.82 -5.86
C ASN A 133 -4.28 9.95 -4.84
N ILE A 134 -4.93 11.02 -5.28
CA ILE A 134 -5.39 12.12 -4.41
C ILE A 134 -6.74 12.60 -4.87
N ARG A 135 -7.52 13.07 -3.93
CA ARG A 135 -8.76 13.80 -4.14
C ARG A 135 -8.81 14.97 -3.16
N VAL A 136 -9.09 16.15 -3.64
CA VAL A 136 -9.37 17.31 -2.79
C VAL A 136 -10.87 17.34 -2.50
N GLY A 137 -11.24 17.21 -1.23
CA GLY A 137 -12.60 17.39 -0.72
C GLY A 137 -12.70 18.66 0.10
N HIS A 138 -13.93 19.11 0.35
CA HIS A 138 -14.17 20.39 1.04
C HIS A 138 -14.86 20.19 2.42
N SER A 139 -14.77 18.98 2.97
CA SER A 139 -15.29 18.65 4.31
C SER A 139 -14.21 18.63 5.39
N GLU A 140 -14.61 18.33 6.60
CA GLU A 140 -13.73 18.13 7.75
C GLU A 140 -12.93 16.80 7.72
N ASN A 141 -13.09 15.97 6.69
CA ASN A 141 -12.52 14.63 6.64
C ASN A 141 -11.25 14.58 5.78
N PHE A 142 -10.16 14.07 6.33
CA PHE A 142 -8.92 13.77 5.64
C PHE A 142 -8.52 12.32 5.89
N ILE A 143 -8.32 11.54 4.83
CA ILE A 143 -7.94 10.13 4.91
C ILE A 143 -6.62 9.94 4.19
N THR A 144 -5.60 9.42 4.90
CA THR A 144 -4.26 9.23 4.31
C THR A 144 -3.58 7.97 4.82
N GLU A 145 -2.74 7.41 3.98
CA GLU A 145 -1.78 6.40 4.43
C GLU A 145 -0.71 7.03 5.33
N ALA A 146 -0.39 6.35 6.41
CA ALA A 146 0.62 6.72 7.39
C ALA A 146 1.75 5.69 7.37
N CYS A 147 2.78 5.93 6.54
CA CYS A 147 3.90 5.02 6.36
C CYS A 147 4.88 5.10 7.51
N GLU A 148 5.24 3.94 8.07
CA GLU A 148 6.18 3.76 9.17
C GLU A 148 7.64 3.95 8.74
N TYR A 149 7.95 3.72 7.45
CA TYR A 149 9.31 3.80 6.95
C TYR A 149 9.93 5.18 7.21
N THR A 150 11.15 5.17 7.71
CA THR A 150 11.89 6.35 8.19
C THR A 150 11.17 7.17 9.26
N ASN A 151 10.22 6.56 9.97
CA ASN A 151 9.36 7.24 10.96
C ASN A 151 8.55 8.41 10.36
N SER A 152 8.24 8.36 9.07
CA SER A 152 7.53 9.44 8.36
C SER A 152 6.18 9.75 8.99
N PHE A 153 5.42 8.74 9.45
CA PHE A 153 4.11 8.91 10.10
C PHE A 153 4.17 9.65 11.44
N LEU A 154 5.36 9.73 12.08
CA LEU A 154 5.53 10.49 13.33
C LEU A 154 5.51 12.02 13.14
N LYS A 155 5.50 12.47 11.88
CA LYS A 155 5.32 13.87 11.50
C LYS A 155 3.85 14.26 11.31
N PHE A 156 2.94 13.28 11.42
CA PHE A 156 1.51 13.46 11.22
C PHE A 156 0.80 13.96 12.48
N HIS A 157 -0.42 14.49 12.31
CA HIS A 157 -1.30 14.93 13.38
C HIS A 157 -2.68 14.27 13.24
N PRO A 158 -2.77 12.93 13.38
CA PRO A 158 -4.04 12.24 13.24
C PRO A 158 -4.96 12.48 14.43
N THR A 159 -6.26 12.53 14.19
CA THR A 159 -7.30 12.45 15.23
C THR A 159 -7.88 11.04 15.33
N ALA A 160 -7.73 10.25 14.27
CA ALA A 160 -7.97 8.81 14.26
C ALA A 160 -6.76 8.08 13.66
N GLY A 161 -6.25 7.08 14.33
CA GLY A 161 -5.15 6.22 13.87
C GLY A 161 -5.64 4.80 13.67
N ILE A 162 -5.21 4.16 12.60
CA ILE A 162 -5.45 2.74 12.34
C ILE A 162 -4.11 2.03 12.31
N ILE A 163 -3.99 0.91 13.03
CA ILE A 163 -2.82 0.02 12.97
C ILE A 163 -3.28 -1.37 12.55
N LEU A 164 -2.99 -1.74 11.30
CA LEU A 164 -3.48 -2.96 10.67
C LEU A 164 -2.73 -4.21 11.11
N ASN A 165 -1.42 -4.12 11.15
CA ASN A 165 -0.50 -5.20 11.50
C ASN A 165 0.90 -4.63 11.71
N ILE A 166 1.77 -5.42 12.35
CA ILE A 166 3.18 -5.09 12.54
C ILE A 166 3.99 -6.33 12.20
N ASP A 167 4.83 -6.23 11.18
CA ASP A 167 5.68 -7.28 10.67
C ASP A 167 7.13 -6.77 10.51
N ALA A 168 8.08 -7.69 10.38
CA ALA A 168 9.49 -7.36 10.22
C ALA A 168 9.78 -6.89 8.79
N ASP A 169 9.58 -5.62 8.51
CA ASP A 169 9.95 -4.97 7.24
C ASP A 169 10.84 -3.75 7.50
N HIS A 170 11.43 -3.21 6.43
CA HIS A 170 12.31 -2.03 6.51
C HIS A 170 13.48 -2.19 7.51
N LEU A 171 14.08 -3.39 7.56
CA LEU A 171 15.21 -3.71 8.43
C LEU A 171 16.52 -3.01 8.00
N ASP A 172 16.50 -2.26 6.90
CA ASP A 172 17.51 -1.27 6.52
C ASP A 172 17.43 -0.01 7.39
N PHE A 173 16.27 0.28 7.99
CA PHE A 173 16.02 1.41 8.86
C PHE A 173 15.79 1.01 10.32
N PHE A 174 14.93 0.03 10.57
CA PHE A 174 14.63 -0.48 11.90
C PHE A 174 15.61 -1.58 12.32
N LYS A 175 15.98 -1.58 13.59
CA LYS A 175 16.91 -2.56 14.15
C LYS A 175 16.31 -3.96 14.21
N ASP A 176 15.07 -4.05 14.66
CA ASP A 176 14.34 -5.30 14.89
C ASP A 176 12.82 -5.02 15.03
N LEU A 177 12.04 -6.07 15.23
CA LEU A 177 10.58 -5.99 15.37
C LEU A 177 10.15 -5.19 16.63
N ASP A 178 10.93 -5.20 17.70
CA ASP A 178 10.60 -4.42 18.90
C ASP A 178 10.84 -2.92 18.68
N ASP A 179 11.82 -2.54 17.86
CA ASP A 179 12.03 -1.15 17.41
C ASP A 179 10.87 -0.69 16.51
N ILE A 180 10.37 -1.55 15.62
CA ILE A 180 9.16 -1.28 14.83
C ILE A 180 7.96 -1.07 15.74
N ARG A 181 7.72 -1.97 16.72
CA ARG A 181 6.62 -1.82 17.71
C ARG A 181 6.72 -0.50 18.47
N HIS A 182 7.93 -0.13 18.89
CA HIS A 182 8.17 1.16 19.53
C HIS A 182 7.80 2.35 18.64
N SER A 183 8.11 2.28 17.36
CA SER A 183 7.71 3.30 16.40
C SER A 183 6.18 3.41 16.26
N PHE A 184 5.46 2.28 16.17
CA PHE A 184 4.00 2.27 16.15
C PHE A 184 3.38 2.78 17.47
N HIS A 185 3.98 2.47 18.62
CA HIS A 185 3.57 3.06 19.90
C HIS A 185 3.69 4.60 19.87
N ARG A 186 4.81 5.13 19.36
CA ARG A 186 4.99 6.59 19.19
C ARG A 186 3.94 7.19 18.26
N PHE A 187 3.57 6.50 17.19
CA PHE A 187 2.49 6.93 16.30
C PHE A 187 1.14 6.97 17.05
N ALA A 188 0.81 5.92 17.81
CA ALA A 188 -0.40 5.91 18.64
C ALA A 188 -0.45 7.05 19.67
N LYS A 189 0.71 7.44 20.23
CA LYS A 189 0.86 8.57 21.14
C LYS A 189 0.61 9.95 20.49
N LEU A 190 0.57 10.05 19.17
CA LEU A 190 0.20 11.29 18.49
C LEU A 190 -1.31 11.59 18.59
N LEU A 191 -2.11 10.58 18.89
CA LEU A 191 -3.56 10.73 18.97
C LEU A 191 -3.95 11.59 20.19
N PRO A 192 -4.82 12.58 20.01
CA PRO A 192 -5.31 13.39 21.11
C PRO A 192 -6.22 12.56 22.04
N LYS A 193 -6.46 13.06 23.24
CA LYS A 193 -7.27 12.36 24.26
C LYS A 193 -8.71 12.05 23.79
N ASP A 194 -9.27 12.92 22.97
CA ASP A 194 -10.59 12.78 22.34
C ASP A 194 -10.54 12.07 21.00
N GLY A 195 -9.37 11.61 20.58
CA GLY A 195 -9.15 10.82 19.37
C GLY A 195 -9.41 9.32 19.57
N VAL A 196 -9.16 8.54 18.53
CA VAL A 196 -9.36 7.09 18.54
C VAL A 196 -8.20 6.34 17.88
N LEU A 197 -7.80 5.24 18.50
CA LEU A 197 -6.95 4.23 17.90
C LEU A 197 -7.79 3.00 17.52
N ILE A 198 -7.81 2.64 16.25
CA ILE A 198 -8.37 1.38 15.75
C ILE A 198 -7.21 0.42 15.50
N ILE A 199 -7.11 -0.68 16.24
CA ILE A 199 -5.93 -1.54 16.22
C ILE A 199 -6.29 -3.01 16.15
N ASN A 200 -5.50 -3.78 15.38
CA ASN A 200 -5.67 -5.21 15.25
C ASN A 200 -5.25 -5.94 16.53
N SER A 201 -6.17 -6.71 17.14
CA SER A 201 -5.92 -7.53 18.33
C SER A 201 -5.01 -8.73 18.07
N ASP A 202 -4.80 -9.10 16.80
CA ASP A 202 -3.91 -10.19 16.42
C ASP A 202 -2.41 -9.79 16.44
N ILE A 203 -2.11 -8.52 16.69
CA ILE A 203 -0.72 -8.03 16.81
C ILE A 203 -0.10 -8.59 18.10
N GLU A 204 1.04 -9.26 17.93
CA GLU A 204 1.81 -9.75 19.08
C GLU A 204 2.31 -8.61 19.97
N LYS A 205 2.23 -8.81 21.30
CA LYS A 205 2.60 -7.81 22.30
C LYS A 205 1.80 -6.50 22.14
N LEU A 206 0.50 -6.61 21.90
CA LEU A 206 -0.42 -5.48 21.71
C LEU A 206 -0.26 -4.41 22.80
N ASP A 207 -0.07 -4.84 24.06
CA ASP A 207 0.12 -3.96 25.20
C ASP A 207 1.34 -3.04 25.05
N ALA A 208 2.38 -3.47 24.32
CA ALA A 208 3.54 -2.62 24.06
C ALA A 208 3.21 -1.41 23.16
N ILE A 209 2.07 -1.43 22.49
CA ILE A 209 1.61 -0.36 21.61
C ILE A 209 0.51 0.46 22.29
N THR A 210 -0.36 -0.19 23.04
CA THR A 210 -1.58 0.42 23.61
C THR A 210 -1.41 0.99 25.03
N ASN A 211 -0.36 0.58 25.76
CA ASN A 211 -0.10 1.11 27.09
C ASN A 211 0.13 2.63 27.07
N ASP A 212 -0.35 3.29 28.12
CA ASP A 212 -0.21 4.74 28.35
C ASP A 212 -0.85 5.63 27.26
N LEU A 213 -1.83 5.12 26.52
CA LEU A 213 -2.64 5.92 25.60
C LEU A 213 -3.81 6.56 26.36
N ASP A 214 -4.03 7.85 26.12
CA ASP A 214 -5.17 8.59 26.70
C ASP A 214 -6.40 8.58 25.77
N CYS A 215 -6.25 8.20 24.49
CA CYS A 215 -7.31 8.15 23.51
C CYS A 215 -8.18 6.89 23.66
N ARG A 216 -9.35 6.89 23.01
CA ARG A 216 -10.20 5.70 22.89
C ARG A 216 -9.49 4.64 22.06
N ILE A 217 -9.53 3.37 22.50
CA ILE A 217 -9.05 2.23 21.76
C ILE A 217 -10.24 1.40 21.31
N ILE A 218 -10.26 1.02 20.03
CA ILE A 218 -11.21 0.09 19.43
C ILE A 218 -10.37 -1.01 18.76
N THR A 219 -10.65 -2.26 19.09
CA THR A 219 -9.93 -3.41 18.56
C THR A 219 -10.71 -4.10 17.44
N PHE A 220 -9.98 -4.66 16.48
CA PHE A 220 -10.53 -5.58 15.49
C PHE A 220 -9.59 -6.78 15.33
N GLY A 221 -10.12 -7.93 14.91
CA GLY A 221 -9.28 -9.12 14.76
C GLY A 221 -10.01 -10.29 14.10
N LEU A 222 -9.21 -11.28 13.67
CA LEU A 222 -9.69 -12.52 13.06
C LEU A 222 -9.45 -13.76 13.96
N GLU A 223 -8.44 -13.69 14.83
CA GLU A 223 -7.97 -14.80 15.66
C GLU A 223 -8.22 -14.55 17.15
N ASN A 224 -7.90 -13.34 17.62
CA ASN A 224 -8.02 -12.96 19.00
C ASN A 224 -9.34 -12.20 19.25
N PRO A 225 -9.92 -12.28 20.49
CA PRO A 225 -11.09 -11.50 20.84
C PRO A 225 -10.89 -10.00 20.61
N ALA A 226 -11.89 -9.34 20.04
CA ALA A 226 -11.84 -7.93 19.68
C ALA A 226 -13.23 -7.27 19.79
N ASP A 227 -13.27 -5.94 19.71
CA ASP A 227 -14.53 -5.19 19.62
C ASP A 227 -15.25 -5.47 18.28
N TYR A 228 -14.48 -5.70 17.20
CA TYR A 228 -14.98 -6.07 15.87
C TYR A 228 -14.31 -7.36 15.41
N GLU A 229 -15.10 -8.40 15.17
CA GLU A 229 -14.61 -9.72 14.74
C GLU A 229 -15.33 -10.17 13.47
N ALA A 230 -14.66 -10.97 12.65
CA ALA A 230 -15.24 -11.67 11.51
C ALA A 230 -15.35 -13.16 11.82
N LYS A 231 -16.59 -13.67 11.87
CA LYS A 231 -16.88 -15.11 12.00
C LYS A 231 -17.35 -15.69 10.67
N ASP A 232 -17.26 -16.98 10.54
CA ASP A 232 -17.75 -17.73 9.38
C ASP A 232 -17.31 -17.12 8.04
N ILE A 233 -16.01 -16.86 7.93
CA ILE A 233 -15.40 -16.30 6.71
C ILE A 233 -15.52 -17.35 5.60
N THR A 234 -16.23 -17.00 4.54
CA THR A 234 -16.40 -17.84 3.34
C THR A 234 -15.99 -17.08 2.09
N PHE A 235 -15.71 -17.82 1.02
CA PHE A 235 -15.30 -17.26 -0.26
C PHE A 235 -16.24 -17.74 -1.35
N GLY A 236 -16.66 -16.83 -2.23
CA GLY A 236 -17.46 -17.14 -3.40
C GLY A 236 -16.64 -17.85 -4.49
N GLU A 237 -17.31 -18.24 -5.58
CA GLU A 237 -16.65 -18.80 -6.76
C GLU A 237 -15.66 -17.80 -7.43
N ASP A 238 -15.91 -16.51 -7.23
CA ASP A 238 -15.06 -15.39 -7.64
C ASP A 238 -13.88 -15.13 -6.67
N GLY A 239 -13.76 -15.93 -5.59
CA GLY A 239 -12.76 -15.76 -4.55
C GLY A 239 -13.03 -14.62 -3.58
N CYS A 240 -14.08 -13.81 -3.78
CA CYS A 240 -14.44 -12.69 -2.92
C CYS A 240 -14.92 -13.16 -1.55
N GLY A 241 -14.49 -12.43 -0.50
CA GLY A 241 -14.77 -12.81 0.88
C GLY A 241 -16.15 -12.36 1.37
N SER A 242 -16.71 -13.13 2.30
CA SER A 242 -17.83 -12.68 3.13
C SER A 242 -17.71 -13.24 4.54
N PHE A 243 -18.26 -12.54 5.54
CA PHE A 243 -18.18 -12.94 6.94
C PHE A 243 -19.36 -12.43 7.75
N GLU A 244 -19.65 -13.10 8.88
CA GLU A 244 -20.59 -12.61 9.89
C GLU A 244 -19.88 -11.59 10.79
N LEU A 245 -20.46 -10.40 10.93
CA LEU A 245 -19.92 -9.34 11.77
C LEU A 245 -20.31 -9.56 13.23
N VAL A 246 -19.32 -9.62 14.12
CA VAL A 246 -19.51 -9.61 15.57
C VAL A 246 -19.04 -8.26 16.11
N ARG A 247 -19.81 -7.63 16.98
CA ARG A 247 -19.47 -6.36 17.63
C ARG A 247 -19.58 -6.47 19.14
N PHE A 248 -18.50 -6.10 19.84
CA PHE A 248 -18.45 -6.13 21.31
C PHE A 248 -18.94 -7.46 21.89
N GLY A 249 -18.47 -8.58 21.30
CA GLY A 249 -18.81 -9.94 21.69
C GLY A 249 -20.25 -10.39 21.34
N LYS A 250 -21.01 -9.61 20.57
CA LYS A 250 -22.38 -9.92 20.17
C LYS A 250 -22.47 -10.16 18.66
N GLU A 251 -23.07 -11.28 18.28
CA GLU A 251 -23.44 -11.54 16.89
C GLU A 251 -24.49 -10.53 16.43
N THR A 252 -24.22 -9.88 15.31
CA THR A 252 -25.11 -8.82 14.79
C THR A 252 -26.15 -9.35 13.82
N GLY A 253 -25.99 -10.55 13.29
CA GLY A 253 -26.78 -11.09 12.17
C GLY A 253 -26.50 -10.39 10.84
N ILE A 254 -25.45 -9.58 10.76
CA ILE A 254 -25.06 -8.87 9.56
C ILE A 254 -23.97 -9.65 8.84
N ARG A 255 -24.28 -10.09 7.62
CA ARG A 255 -23.27 -10.67 6.73
C ARG A 255 -22.64 -9.62 5.85
N VAL A 256 -21.38 -9.33 6.11
CA VAL A 256 -20.56 -8.41 5.29
C VAL A 256 -20.08 -9.16 4.05
N ARG A 257 -20.19 -8.52 2.88
CA ARG A 257 -19.67 -9.03 1.60
C ARG A 257 -18.61 -8.08 1.07
N LEU A 258 -17.56 -8.64 0.51
CA LEU A 258 -16.46 -7.91 -0.10
C LEU A 258 -16.44 -8.19 -1.62
N SER A 259 -15.92 -7.26 -2.39
CA SER A 259 -15.64 -7.44 -3.82
C SER A 259 -14.13 -7.62 -4.08
N VAL A 260 -13.39 -8.02 -3.04
CA VAL A 260 -11.95 -8.33 -3.10
C VAL A 260 -11.68 -9.67 -2.46
N ILE A 261 -10.62 -10.32 -2.93
CA ILE A 261 -10.25 -11.67 -2.50
C ILE A 261 -9.33 -11.66 -1.27
N GLY A 262 -9.24 -12.81 -0.61
CA GLY A 262 -8.27 -13.06 0.44
C GLY A 262 -8.76 -12.76 1.84
N ARG A 263 -8.36 -13.62 2.78
CA ARG A 263 -8.74 -13.56 4.20
C ARG A 263 -8.26 -12.28 4.89
N HIS A 264 -7.08 -11.78 4.51
CA HIS A 264 -6.52 -10.52 5.04
C HIS A 264 -7.42 -9.31 4.76
N ASN A 265 -8.20 -9.34 3.66
CA ASN A 265 -9.15 -8.27 3.36
C ASN A 265 -10.38 -8.27 4.28
N ALA A 266 -10.69 -9.38 4.95
CA ALA A 266 -11.68 -9.35 6.03
C ALA A 266 -11.17 -8.51 7.23
N ALA A 267 -9.89 -8.64 7.61
CA ALA A 267 -9.29 -7.80 8.66
C ALA A 267 -9.24 -6.32 8.24
N ASN A 268 -8.83 -6.03 6.99
CA ASN A 268 -8.83 -4.66 6.45
C ASN A 268 -10.25 -4.06 6.49
N ALA A 269 -11.27 -4.85 6.10
CA ALA A 269 -12.66 -4.42 6.14
C ALA A 269 -13.17 -4.17 7.56
N LEU A 270 -12.80 -5.02 8.54
CA LEU A 270 -13.16 -4.79 9.95
C LEU A 270 -12.63 -3.46 10.46
N SER A 271 -11.37 -3.12 10.14
CA SER A 271 -10.79 -1.82 10.52
C SER A 271 -11.53 -0.64 9.86
N ALA A 272 -11.92 -0.79 8.58
CA ALA A 272 -12.69 0.21 7.86
C ALA A 272 -14.12 0.36 8.44
N ILE A 273 -14.78 -0.76 8.78
CA ILE A 273 -16.11 -0.77 9.43
C ILE A 273 -16.03 -0.06 10.78
N ALA A 274 -15.08 -0.44 11.65
CA ALA A 274 -14.90 0.15 12.98
C ALA A 274 -14.64 1.67 12.88
N THR A 275 -13.82 2.09 11.90
CA THR A 275 -13.56 3.51 11.64
C THR A 275 -14.80 4.24 11.17
N ALA A 276 -15.53 3.67 10.20
CA ALA A 276 -16.70 4.30 9.63
C ALA A 276 -17.85 4.42 10.65
N GLU A 277 -18.08 3.40 11.48
CA GLU A 277 -19.06 3.46 12.57
C GLU A 277 -18.67 4.48 13.66
N TYR A 278 -17.37 4.66 13.94
CA TYR A 278 -16.90 5.72 14.84
C TYR A 278 -17.28 7.11 14.33
N TYR A 279 -17.38 7.32 13.02
CA TYR A 279 -17.84 8.55 12.38
C TYR A 279 -19.34 8.53 12.01
N ASP A 280 -20.13 7.71 12.69
CA ASP A 280 -21.58 7.61 12.55
C ASP A 280 -22.07 7.33 11.12
N ILE A 281 -21.29 6.54 10.33
CA ILE A 281 -21.73 6.09 9.01
C ILE A 281 -22.61 4.82 9.20
N PRO A 282 -23.83 4.80 8.68
CA PRO A 282 -24.74 3.65 8.81
C PRO A 282 -24.18 2.40 8.13
N MET A 283 -24.44 1.22 8.70
CA MET A 283 -23.91 -0.07 8.22
C MET A 283 -24.30 -0.37 6.77
N GLU A 284 -25.48 0.02 6.35
CA GLU A 284 -25.95 -0.13 4.95
C GLU A 284 -25.04 0.64 3.99
N THR A 285 -24.66 1.86 4.34
CA THR A 285 -23.75 2.70 3.55
C THR A 285 -22.32 2.16 3.58
N ILE A 286 -21.88 1.63 4.73
CA ILE A 286 -20.58 0.95 4.85
C ILE A 286 -20.54 -0.25 3.89
N GLN A 287 -21.59 -1.07 3.89
CA GLN A 287 -21.69 -2.23 3.01
C GLN A 287 -21.70 -1.83 1.52
N GLU A 288 -22.41 -0.75 1.17
CA GLU A 288 -22.39 -0.18 -0.19
C GLU A 288 -20.97 0.19 -0.61
N GLY A 289 -20.25 0.92 0.24
CA GLY A 289 -18.86 1.33 -0.02
C GLY A 289 -17.90 0.14 -0.15
N LEU A 290 -18.02 -0.88 0.71
CA LEU A 290 -17.20 -2.09 0.64
C LEU A 290 -17.46 -2.90 -0.64
N LEU A 291 -18.71 -2.98 -1.09
CA LEU A 291 -19.08 -3.66 -2.33
C LEU A 291 -18.62 -2.90 -3.58
N ALA A 292 -18.58 -1.58 -3.52
CA ALA A 292 -18.09 -0.74 -4.62
C ALA A 292 -16.57 -0.78 -4.77
N PHE A 293 -15.83 -1.27 -3.78
CA PHE A 293 -14.38 -1.40 -3.83
C PHE A 293 -13.97 -2.73 -4.47
N HIS A 294 -13.51 -2.69 -5.72
CA HIS A 294 -13.06 -3.86 -6.49
C HIS A 294 -11.54 -4.06 -6.48
N GLY A 295 -10.82 -3.34 -5.61
CA GLY A 295 -9.36 -3.35 -5.53
C GLY A 295 -8.73 -2.03 -6.00
N THR A 296 -7.42 -1.95 -5.89
CA THR A 296 -6.57 -0.87 -6.42
C THR A 296 -5.65 -1.45 -7.48
N GLU A 297 -5.14 -0.61 -8.36
CA GLU A 297 -4.11 -1.05 -9.31
C GLU A 297 -3.02 -1.83 -8.60
N ARG A 298 -2.57 -2.91 -9.21
CA ARG A 298 -1.53 -3.80 -8.72
C ARG A 298 -1.84 -4.48 -7.36
N ARG A 299 -3.11 -4.72 -7.01
CA ARG A 299 -3.54 -5.48 -5.82
C ARG A 299 -4.48 -6.59 -6.25
N PHE A 300 -3.93 -7.73 -6.66
CA PHE A 300 -4.61 -8.84 -7.33
C PHE A 300 -5.45 -8.33 -8.53
N GLU A 301 -4.86 -7.43 -9.30
CA GLU A 301 -5.52 -6.76 -10.41
C GLU A 301 -5.54 -7.69 -11.63
N GLN A 302 -6.73 -8.03 -12.13
CA GLN A 302 -6.85 -8.79 -13.37
C GLN A 302 -6.52 -7.88 -14.57
N LYS A 303 -5.41 -8.17 -15.25
CA LYS A 303 -4.95 -7.41 -16.43
C LYS A 303 -5.64 -7.86 -17.73
N GLY A 304 -6.12 -9.09 -17.79
CA GLY A 304 -6.76 -9.67 -18.95
C GLY A 304 -6.42 -11.16 -19.14
N SER A 305 -6.33 -11.61 -20.36
CA SER A 305 -5.95 -12.99 -20.67
C SER A 305 -5.21 -13.08 -22.00
N PHE A 306 -4.36 -14.10 -22.17
CA PHE A 306 -3.76 -14.52 -23.44
C PHE A 306 -3.90 -16.03 -23.59
N HIS A 307 -4.28 -16.53 -24.76
CA HIS A 307 -4.45 -17.95 -25.07
C HIS A 307 -5.21 -18.76 -23.99
N GLY A 308 -6.21 -18.13 -23.33
CA GLY A 308 -6.99 -18.76 -22.25
C GLY A 308 -6.30 -18.77 -20.87
N VAL A 309 -5.12 -18.16 -20.73
CA VAL A 309 -4.43 -17.92 -19.45
C VAL A 309 -4.93 -16.62 -18.84
N THR A 310 -5.43 -16.66 -17.62
CA THR A 310 -5.81 -15.44 -16.88
C THR A 310 -4.55 -14.77 -16.32
N VAL A 311 -4.39 -13.47 -16.57
CA VAL A 311 -3.24 -12.68 -16.10
C VAL A 311 -3.67 -11.74 -15.00
N VAL A 312 -2.96 -11.80 -13.87
CA VAL A 312 -3.14 -10.96 -12.69
C VAL A 312 -1.81 -10.27 -12.36
N ASP A 313 -1.85 -9.04 -11.85
CA ASP A 313 -0.70 -8.37 -11.25
C ASP A 313 -0.92 -8.07 -9.77
N ASP A 314 0.13 -8.28 -8.97
CA ASP A 314 0.13 -7.97 -7.54
C ASP A 314 1.42 -7.28 -7.12
N TYR A 315 1.28 -6.24 -6.35
CA TYR A 315 2.41 -5.44 -5.81
C TYR A 315 3.16 -6.13 -4.67
N ALA A 316 2.71 -7.32 -4.23
CA ALA A 316 3.30 -8.06 -3.12
C ALA A 316 4.81 -8.23 -3.32
N HIS A 317 5.57 -7.80 -2.32
CA HIS A 317 7.03 -7.77 -2.34
C HIS A 317 7.64 -8.13 -0.98
N HIS A 318 6.82 -8.52 -0.01
CA HIS A 318 7.19 -9.08 1.28
C HIS A 318 6.66 -10.53 1.39
N PRO A 319 7.38 -11.48 2.03
CA PRO A 319 6.94 -12.88 2.13
C PRO A 319 5.51 -13.05 2.66
N THR A 320 5.11 -12.28 3.66
CA THR A 320 3.75 -12.28 4.22
C THR A 320 2.70 -11.91 3.16
N GLU A 321 2.96 -10.87 2.35
CA GLU A 321 2.07 -10.46 1.26
C GLU A 321 2.00 -11.52 0.16
N ILE A 322 3.16 -12.04 -0.27
CA ILE A 322 3.26 -13.11 -1.28
C ILE A 322 2.46 -14.33 -0.86
N LYS A 323 2.64 -14.77 0.38
CA LYS A 323 1.90 -15.89 0.95
C LYS A 323 0.39 -15.62 0.93
N ALA A 324 -0.04 -14.44 1.35
CA ALA A 324 -1.45 -14.05 1.35
C ALA A 324 -2.06 -14.05 -0.06
N THR A 325 -1.34 -13.48 -1.04
CA THR A 325 -1.76 -13.43 -2.45
C THR A 325 -1.82 -14.83 -3.07
N LEU A 326 -0.81 -15.67 -2.88
CA LEU A 326 -0.80 -17.02 -3.46
C LEU A 326 -1.84 -17.93 -2.79
N GLN A 327 -2.10 -17.79 -1.49
CA GLN A 327 -3.19 -18.50 -0.80
C GLN A 327 -4.58 -18.06 -1.30
N ALA A 328 -4.75 -16.79 -1.63
CA ALA A 328 -5.98 -16.30 -2.24
C ALA A 328 -6.12 -16.82 -3.69
N ALA A 329 -5.05 -16.77 -4.47
CA ALA A 329 -4.97 -17.29 -5.82
C ALA A 329 -5.31 -18.78 -5.92
N ALA A 330 -4.86 -19.58 -4.93
CA ALA A 330 -5.16 -21.02 -4.87
C ALA A 330 -6.65 -21.32 -4.79
N LYS A 331 -7.49 -20.37 -4.40
CA LYS A 331 -8.96 -20.50 -4.36
C LYS A 331 -9.64 -20.01 -5.64
N PHE A 332 -8.91 -19.34 -6.50
CA PHE A 332 -9.41 -18.90 -7.80
C PHE A 332 -9.41 -20.07 -8.78
N PRO A 333 -10.42 -20.23 -9.65
CA PRO A 333 -10.45 -21.33 -10.61
C PRO A 333 -9.24 -21.29 -11.56
N HIS A 334 -8.42 -22.33 -11.54
CA HIS A 334 -7.25 -22.46 -12.44
C HIS A 334 -6.81 -23.92 -12.57
N LYS A 335 -6.02 -24.21 -13.59
CA LYS A 335 -5.35 -25.52 -13.76
C LYS A 335 -3.99 -25.55 -13.05
N ARG A 336 -3.16 -24.54 -13.31
CA ARG A 336 -1.84 -24.38 -12.69
C ARG A 336 -1.66 -22.91 -12.33
N LEU A 337 -1.05 -22.67 -11.18
CA LEU A 337 -0.70 -21.32 -10.69
C LEU A 337 0.75 -21.02 -11.06
N TRP A 338 0.95 -20.01 -11.87
CA TRP A 338 2.25 -19.44 -12.22
C TRP A 338 2.50 -18.15 -11.44
N CYS A 339 3.67 -18.04 -10.81
CA CYS A 339 4.12 -16.81 -10.17
C CYS A 339 5.40 -16.31 -10.85
N VAL A 340 5.34 -15.15 -11.49
CA VAL A 340 6.51 -14.44 -12.05
C VAL A 340 6.90 -13.36 -11.06
N PHE A 341 7.98 -13.61 -10.32
CA PHE A 341 8.36 -12.78 -9.19
C PHE A 341 9.62 -11.95 -9.45
N GLN A 342 9.56 -10.67 -9.13
CA GLN A 342 10.72 -9.77 -9.09
C GLN A 342 11.01 -9.37 -7.65
N PRO A 343 12.09 -9.89 -7.03
CA PRO A 343 12.48 -9.43 -5.70
C PRO A 343 12.76 -7.92 -5.70
N HIS A 344 12.41 -7.26 -4.61
CA HIS A 344 12.57 -5.81 -4.47
C HIS A 344 13.57 -5.49 -3.37
N THR A 345 14.68 -4.87 -3.72
CA THR A 345 15.90 -4.53 -2.97
C THR A 345 16.76 -5.73 -2.58
N TYR A 346 18.07 -5.52 -2.59
CA TYR A 346 19.06 -6.54 -2.20
C TYR A 346 19.01 -6.82 -0.70
N SER A 347 18.84 -5.77 0.11
CA SER A 347 18.80 -5.86 1.57
C SER A 347 17.63 -6.73 2.05
N ARG A 348 16.41 -6.49 1.54
CA ARG A 348 15.23 -7.29 1.88
C ARG A 348 15.36 -8.73 1.39
N THR A 349 15.82 -8.93 0.15
CA THR A 349 15.98 -10.27 -0.42
C THR A 349 16.95 -11.09 0.42
N ARG A 350 18.04 -10.49 0.91
CA ARG A 350 19.01 -11.16 1.80
C ARG A 350 18.39 -11.47 3.17
N ALA A 351 17.74 -10.48 3.78
CA ALA A 351 17.23 -10.61 5.15
C ALA A 351 16.12 -11.67 5.26
N LEU A 352 15.30 -11.84 4.21
CA LEU A 352 14.11 -12.71 4.20
C LEU A 352 14.21 -13.82 3.15
N LEU A 353 15.44 -14.27 2.84
CA LEU A 353 15.69 -15.20 1.75
C LEU A 353 14.92 -16.52 1.90
N HIS A 354 14.91 -17.06 3.11
CA HIS A 354 14.25 -18.33 3.42
C HIS A 354 12.71 -18.17 3.36
N GLU A 355 12.20 -17.11 3.94
CA GLU A 355 10.78 -16.77 3.97
C GLU A 355 10.22 -16.51 2.55
N PHE A 356 11.03 -15.88 1.68
CA PHE A 356 10.68 -15.76 0.26
C PHE A 356 10.55 -17.11 -0.42
N ALA A 357 11.54 -18.01 -0.19
CA ALA A 357 11.51 -19.34 -0.78
C ALA A 357 10.30 -20.16 -0.31
N GLU A 358 9.95 -20.09 0.98
CA GLU A 358 8.75 -20.74 1.53
C GLU A 358 7.47 -20.16 0.91
N ALA A 359 7.32 -18.83 0.88
CA ALA A 359 6.12 -18.17 0.37
C ALA A 359 5.89 -18.47 -1.12
N LEU A 360 6.92 -18.36 -1.95
CA LEU A 360 6.86 -18.62 -3.39
C LEU A 360 6.58 -20.09 -3.71
N SER A 361 6.97 -21.02 -2.82
CA SER A 361 6.71 -22.46 -3.00
C SER A 361 5.24 -22.83 -3.01
N LEU A 362 4.35 -21.91 -2.67
CA LEU A 362 2.90 -22.11 -2.75
C LEU A 362 2.36 -22.08 -4.20
N ALA A 363 3.08 -21.48 -5.15
CA ALA A 363 2.71 -21.54 -6.57
C ALA A 363 3.16 -22.89 -7.19
N ASP A 364 2.45 -23.37 -8.23
CA ASP A 364 2.85 -24.58 -8.95
C ASP A 364 4.16 -24.37 -9.70
N ASN A 365 4.28 -23.22 -10.37
CA ASN A 365 5.46 -22.84 -11.14
C ASN A 365 5.91 -21.44 -10.74
N VAL A 366 7.23 -21.27 -10.56
CA VAL A 366 7.83 -19.98 -10.19
C VAL A 366 8.87 -19.58 -11.21
N VAL A 367 8.77 -18.34 -11.68
CA VAL A 367 9.74 -17.69 -12.56
C VAL A 367 10.30 -16.47 -11.85
N LEU A 368 11.61 -16.42 -11.69
CA LEU A 368 12.32 -15.34 -11.02
C LEU A 368 12.95 -14.40 -12.05
N ALA A 369 12.69 -13.11 -11.93
CA ALA A 369 13.42 -12.04 -12.62
C ALA A 369 14.59 -11.56 -11.76
N ASP A 370 15.47 -10.70 -12.30
CA ASP A 370 16.52 -10.04 -11.53
C ASP A 370 15.93 -9.15 -10.43
N ILE A 371 16.73 -8.99 -9.34
CA ILE A 371 16.35 -8.11 -8.23
C ILE A 371 16.18 -6.68 -8.75
N TYR A 372 15.05 -6.05 -8.44
CA TYR A 372 14.85 -4.63 -8.64
C TYR A 372 15.59 -3.85 -7.54
N ALA A 373 16.68 -3.23 -7.91
CA ALA A 373 17.59 -2.57 -6.96
C ALA A 373 16.98 -1.36 -6.22
N ALA A 374 15.97 -0.69 -6.82
CA ALA A 374 15.40 0.56 -6.34
C ALA A 374 16.50 1.62 -6.09
N ARG A 375 16.87 1.85 -4.85
CA ARG A 375 17.89 2.83 -4.43
C ARG A 375 19.23 2.20 -4.04
N GLU A 376 19.31 0.88 -4.00
CA GLU A 376 20.48 0.17 -3.51
C GLU A 376 21.52 -0.05 -4.63
N ALA A 377 22.78 0.02 -4.29
CA ALA A 377 23.84 -0.51 -5.15
C ALA A 377 23.90 -2.03 -5.02
N ASP A 378 24.26 -2.71 -6.11
CA ASP A 378 24.43 -4.15 -6.07
C ASP A 378 25.60 -4.53 -5.12
N PRO A 379 25.35 -5.26 -4.04
CA PRO A 379 26.38 -5.69 -3.09
C PRO A 379 27.21 -6.88 -3.60
N GLY A 380 26.81 -7.55 -4.68
CA GLY A 380 27.51 -8.67 -5.31
C GLY A 380 27.41 -10.01 -4.59
N ASP A 381 26.68 -10.13 -3.48
CA ASP A 381 26.58 -11.33 -2.64
C ASP A 381 25.18 -11.93 -2.55
N ILE A 382 24.19 -11.31 -3.19
CA ILE A 382 22.79 -11.77 -3.25
C ILE A 382 22.23 -11.55 -4.66
N SER A 383 21.48 -12.51 -5.15
CA SER A 383 20.83 -12.44 -6.47
C SER A 383 19.57 -13.31 -6.48
N SER A 384 18.76 -13.21 -7.54
CA SER A 384 17.62 -14.11 -7.73
C SER A 384 18.03 -15.57 -7.94
N LYS A 385 19.28 -15.85 -8.35
CA LYS A 385 19.83 -17.22 -8.37
C LYS A 385 20.01 -17.76 -6.95
N THR A 386 20.41 -16.92 -6.01
CA THR A 386 20.50 -17.30 -4.59
C THR A 386 19.13 -17.72 -4.05
N LEU A 387 18.08 -16.99 -4.43
CA LEU A 387 16.70 -17.36 -4.08
C LEU A 387 16.26 -18.67 -4.77
N GLN A 388 16.62 -18.87 -6.05
CA GLN A 388 16.38 -20.12 -6.76
C GLN A 388 17.04 -21.32 -6.06
N GLU A 389 18.28 -21.16 -5.61
CA GLU A 389 19.00 -22.20 -4.86
C GLU A 389 18.34 -22.48 -3.50
N GLU A 390 17.84 -21.46 -2.81
CA GLU A 390 17.13 -21.63 -1.54
C GLU A 390 15.80 -22.38 -1.75
N MET A 391 15.02 -22.04 -2.78
CA MET A 391 13.80 -22.78 -3.16
C MET A 391 14.09 -24.25 -3.45
N LYS A 392 15.20 -24.53 -4.17
CA LYS A 392 15.63 -25.90 -4.45
C LYS A 392 15.93 -26.72 -3.21
N LYS A 393 16.47 -26.10 -2.14
CA LYS A 393 16.68 -26.77 -0.85
C LYS A 393 15.37 -27.18 -0.19
N LEU A 394 14.29 -26.44 -0.46
CA LEU A 394 12.92 -26.75 -0.03
C LEU A 394 12.21 -27.76 -0.94
N GLY A 395 12.89 -28.28 -1.96
CA GLY A 395 12.33 -29.24 -2.93
C GLY A 395 11.45 -28.60 -4.02
N LYS A 396 11.55 -27.27 -4.20
CA LYS A 396 10.81 -26.52 -5.21
C LYS A 396 11.74 -26.01 -6.29
N ASP A 397 11.55 -26.47 -7.52
CA ASP A 397 12.25 -25.91 -8.68
C ASP A 397 11.62 -24.57 -9.08
N ALA A 398 12.47 -23.62 -9.45
CA ALA A 398 12.09 -22.34 -10.02
C ALA A 398 12.92 -22.07 -11.28
N TYR A 399 12.32 -21.35 -12.22
CA TYR A 399 13.01 -20.84 -13.39
C TYR A 399 13.61 -19.47 -13.10
N TYR A 400 14.72 -19.13 -13.73
CA TYR A 400 15.32 -17.80 -13.60
C TYR A 400 15.73 -17.27 -14.96
N PHE A 401 15.36 -16.04 -15.26
CA PHE A 401 15.78 -15.31 -16.43
C PHE A 401 16.08 -13.85 -16.08
N PRO A 402 17.22 -13.30 -16.49
CA PRO A 402 17.57 -11.90 -16.21
C PRO A 402 16.81 -10.90 -17.08
N ASP A 403 16.24 -11.33 -18.21
CA ASP A 403 15.61 -10.50 -19.22
C ASP A 403 14.11 -10.80 -19.32
N PHE A 404 13.28 -9.75 -19.33
CA PHE A 404 11.83 -9.86 -19.43
C PHE A 404 11.35 -10.46 -20.75
N GLU A 405 12.06 -10.21 -21.85
CA GLU A 405 11.74 -10.85 -23.15
C GLU A 405 11.91 -12.37 -23.10
N GLN A 406 12.94 -12.84 -22.39
CA GLN A 406 13.13 -14.28 -22.17
C GLN A 406 12.02 -14.87 -21.31
N ILE A 407 11.58 -14.14 -20.27
CA ILE A 407 10.45 -14.55 -19.42
C ILE A 407 9.17 -14.64 -20.27
N LYS A 408 8.84 -13.61 -21.04
CA LYS A 408 7.65 -13.59 -21.91
C LYS A 408 7.65 -14.76 -22.89
N LYS A 409 8.75 -14.97 -23.60
CA LYS A 409 8.88 -16.11 -24.51
C LYS A 409 8.68 -17.45 -23.80
N PHE A 410 9.30 -17.64 -22.66
CA PHE A 410 9.16 -18.85 -21.86
C PHE A 410 7.69 -19.09 -21.44
N LEU A 411 6.99 -18.04 -21.00
CA LEU A 411 5.59 -18.13 -20.59
C LEU A 411 4.67 -18.47 -21.77
N LEU A 412 4.87 -17.86 -22.94
CA LEU A 412 4.12 -18.16 -24.17
C LEU A 412 4.28 -19.63 -24.62
N GLU A 413 5.46 -20.23 -24.39
CA GLU A 413 5.74 -21.61 -24.74
C GLU A 413 5.24 -22.63 -23.70
N ASN A 414 5.04 -22.25 -22.44
CA ASN A 414 4.80 -23.17 -21.33
C ASN A 414 3.44 -23.03 -20.64
N CYS A 415 2.82 -21.85 -20.65
CA CYS A 415 1.48 -21.67 -20.12
C CYS A 415 0.43 -22.27 -21.06
N ILE A 416 -0.65 -22.82 -20.50
CA ILE A 416 -1.74 -23.43 -21.25
C ILE A 416 -3.09 -22.84 -20.85
N ASP A 417 -4.09 -23.00 -21.72
CA ASP A 417 -5.47 -22.61 -21.45
C ASP A 417 -5.94 -23.09 -20.07
N GLY A 418 -6.51 -22.17 -19.28
CA GLY A 418 -6.98 -22.40 -17.93
C GLY A 418 -5.92 -22.20 -16.82
N ASP A 419 -4.67 -21.84 -17.16
CA ASP A 419 -3.68 -21.43 -16.16
C ASP A 419 -3.99 -20.04 -15.59
N LEU A 420 -3.55 -19.78 -14.37
CA LEU A 420 -3.52 -18.46 -13.72
C LEU A 420 -2.06 -17.99 -13.63
N LEU A 421 -1.76 -16.86 -14.26
CA LEU A 421 -0.44 -16.22 -14.21
C LEU A 421 -0.51 -14.98 -13.35
N ILE A 422 0.36 -14.90 -12.34
CA ILE A 422 0.50 -13.72 -11.49
C ILE A 422 1.89 -13.11 -11.71
N THR A 423 1.95 -11.86 -12.19
CA THR A 423 3.14 -11.02 -12.09
C THR A 423 3.19 -10.40 -10.70
N MET A 424 4.31 -10.51 -9.99
CA MET A 424 4.37 -10.15 -8.57
C MET A 424 5.65 -9.39 -8.22
N GLY A 425 5.50 -8.24 -7.56
CA GLY A 425 6.63 -7.42 -7.10
C GLY A 425 6.39 -5.92 -7.19
N ALA A 426 7.15 -5.13 -6.42
CA ALA A 426 7.03 -3.67 -6.36
C ALA A 426 7.77 -2.94 -7.51
N GLY A 427 8.52 -3.67 -8.35
CA GLY A 427 9.23 -3.13 -9.49
C GLY A 427 8.38 -3.06 -10.77
N ASN A 428 9.04 -3.21 -11.92
CA ASN A 428 8.43 -3.11 -13.24
C ASN A 428 7.96 -4.46 -13.82
N ILE A 429 7.90 -5.50 -13.02
CA ILE A 429 7.47 -6.85 -13.44
C ILE A 429 6.07 -6.89 -14.06
N VAL A 430 5.20 -5.96 -13.67
CA VAL A 430 3.84 -5.78 -14.21
C VAL A 430 3.83 -5.70 -15.73
N THR A 431 4.87 -5.11 -16.35
CA THR A 431 4.96 -4.95 -17.80
C THR A 431 4.96 -6.28 -18.56
N ILE A 432 5.42 -7.37 -17.93
CA ILE A 432 5.36 -8.71 -18.52
C ILE A 432 3.90 -9.13 -18.72
N GLY A 433 3.07 -8.99 -17.69
CA GLY A 433 1.65 -9.31 -17.79
C GLY A 433 0.90 -8.42 -18.77
N GLU A 434 1.19 -7.12 -18.74
CA GLU A 434 0.58 -6.14 -19.66
C GLU A 434 0.94 -6.39 -21.13
N ASP A 435 2.16 -6.85 -21.40
CA ASP A 435 2.59 -7.17 -22.76
C ASP A 435 1.97 -8.48 -23.24
N LEU A 436 1.92 -9.52 -22.39
CA LEU A 436 1.30 -10.80 -22.74
C LEU A 436 -0.19 -10.68 -23.07
N VAL A 437 -0.91 -9.78 -22.42
CA VAL A 437 -2.34 -9.55 -22.68
C VAL A 437 -2.60 -8.86 -24.04
N LYS A 438 -1.57 -8.23 -24.64
CA LYS A 438 -1.65 -7.59 -25.97
C LYS A 438 -1.41 -8.57 -27.12
N GLU A 439 -0.87 -9.77 -26.84
CA GLU A 439 -0.63 -10.84 -27.78
C GLU A 439 -1.93 -11.62 -28.11
#